data_5179df9d458c031fe08444f9ee10982e
#
_entry.id   5179df9d458c031fe08444f9ee10982e
#
_cell.length_a   1.000
_cell.length_b   1.000
_cell.length_c   1.000
_cell.angle_alpha   90.00
_cell.angle_beta   90.00
_cell.angle_gamma   90.00
#
_symmetry.space_group_name_H-M   'P 1'
#
loop_
_entity.id
_entity.type
_entity.pdbx_description
1 polymer ?
#
loop_
_entity_poly.entity_id
_entity_poly.type
_entity_poly.pdbx_seq_one_letter_code
_entity_poly.pdbx_strand_id
1 'polypeptide(L)'
;MCGILGIFKIDGIDHSISSEKNLSLMLGGLVERGPDQQGLYISKSTILGHSRLSIIDPLNGTQPMQCLNNRFVITYNGEIFNYNELKDLLISHGIRFKTNCDTEVVLNAYIKFGVKCLDMFNGQFSFCIFDKRKKEFFLARDKIGILPLFYTNQKDHFFFSSNLKSLLVCNSISNEVNFNSLEQIAGFWSTIGENTFLKNIQSLEPGHYMKLSISGRTVQKYWDLNFNKSNFHLSFTKQKEILKDLIQNSIKVRLNSDVPLCSYLSGGLDSSIISSIASNICSQPLKTFSIRFTDIAFDESEFQNLISDYSQIENFFIKVNGHLIAENFENSIWHIEQPVYRLSLIHI
;
A
#
# COMPACT_ATOMS: atom_id res chain seq x y z
N MET A 1 6.69 -1.20 3.45
CA MET A 1 5.83 -1.03 2.24
C MET A 1 6.56 -0.13 1.28
N CYS A 2 6.54 -0.44 0.00
CA CYS A 2 7.20 0.37 -1.03
C CYS A 2 6.59 1.77 -1.18
N GLY A 3 7.29 2.64 -1.89
CA GLY A 3 6.80 3.93 -2.35
C GLY A 3 6.86 4.03 -3.86
N ILE A 4 5.81 4.54 -4.50
CA ILE A 4 5.75 4.76 -5.94
C ILE A 4 5.47 6.23 -6.24
N LEU A 5 6.01 6.71 -7.33
CA LEU A 5 5.68 8.01 -7.91
C LEU A 5 5.68 7.96 -9.44
N GLY A 6 4.99 8.90 -10.04
CA GLY A 6 5.08 9.08 -11.49
C GLY A 6 4.65 10.46 -11.95
N ILE A 7 5.17 10.83 -13.12
CA ILE A 7 4.89 12.09 -13.81
C ILE A 7 4.60 11.76 -15.27
N PHE A 8 3.55 12.35 -15.81
CA PHE A 8 3.17 12.17 -17.20
C PHE A 8 2.79 13.49 -17.86
N LYS A 9 3.33 13.74 -19.04
CA LYS A 9 2.93 14.81 -19.95
C LYS A 9 3.19 14.39 -21.38
N ILE A 10 2.16 14.41 -22.20
CA ILE A 10 2.18 13.85 -23.57
C ILE A 10 3.25 14.49 -24.45
N ASP A 11 3.35 15.81 -24.42
CA ASP A 11 4.26 16.57 -25.27
C ASP A 11 5.71 16.62 -24.76
N GLY A 12 5.92 16.09 -23.57
CA GLY A 12 7.19 16.04 -22.87
C GLY A 12 7.17 16.78 -21.54
N ILE A 13 7.82 16.18 -20.56
CA ILE A 13 7.93 16.72 -19.20
C ILE A 13 8.88 17.92 -19.21
N ASP A 14 8.48 19.01 -18.56
CA ASP A 14 9.27 20.22 -18.49
C ASP A 14 10.60 19.96 -17.74
N HIS A 15 11.67 20.57 -18.22
CA HIS A 15 13.02 20.37 -17.64
C HIS A 15 13.11 20.75 -16.15
N SER A 16 12.37 21.77 -15.74
CA SER A 16 12.30 22.19 -14.32
C SER A 16 11.71 21.11 -13.41
N ILE A 17 10.78 20.29 -13.92
CA ILE A 17 10.14 19.19 -13.22
C ILE A 17 11.00 17.93 -13.27
N SER A 18 11.59 17.64 -14.42
CA SER A 18 12.43 16.46 -14.65
C SER A 18 13.89 16.65 -14.21
N SER A 19 14.24 17.77 -13.58
CA SER A 19 15.60 18.00 -13.08
C SER A 19 15.99 16.96 -12.03
N GLU A 20 17.25 16.56 -12.02
CA GLU A 20 17.79 15.58 -11.07
C GLU A 20 17.49 15.98 -9.61
N LYS A 21 17.66 17.27 -9.28
CA LYS A 21 17.35 17.81 -7.95
C LYS A 21 15.90 17.57 -7.56
N ASN A 22 14.95 17.86 -8.47
CA ASN A 22 13.53 17.72 -8.16
C ASN A 22 13.14 16.25 -8.01
N LEU A 23 13.62 15.38 -8.89
CA LEU A 23 13.37 13.95 -8.80
C LEU A 23 13.99 13.33 -7.54
N SER A 24 15.19 13.75 -7.16
CA SER A 24 15.82 13.31 -5.91
C SER A 24 15.00 13.72 -4.68
N LEU A 25 14.46 14.93 -4.64
CA LEU A 25 13.57 15.37 -3.55
C LEU A 25 12.28 14.57 -3.50
N MET A 26 11.64 14.33 -4.65
CA MET A 26 10.41 13.52 -4.71
C MET A 26 10.65 12.07 -4.26
N LEU A 27 11.74 11.43 -4.70
CA LEU A 27 12.15 10.10 -4.23
C LEU A 27 12.54 10.10 -2.75
N GLY A 28 13.21 11.16 -2.28
CA GLY A 28 13.53 11.35 -0.86
C GLY A 28 12.29 11.32 0.03
N GLY A 29 11.16 11.85 -0.45
CA GLY A 29 9.88 11.75 0.24
C GLY A 29 9.32 10.32 0.37
N LEU A 30 9.85 9.35 -0.39
CA LEU A 30 9.43 7.95 -0.37
C LEU A 30 10.39 7.02 0.39
N VAL A 31 11.57 7.48 0.79
CA VAL A 31 12.64 6.62 1.31
C VAL A 31 12.22 5.82 2.54
N GLU A 32 11.43 6.43 3.43
CA GLU A 32 10.94 5.79 4.65
C GLU A 32 9.97 4.64 4.37
N ARG A 33 9.32 4.63 3.19
CA ARG A 33 8.45 3.53 2.77
C ARG A 33 9.25 2.36 2.21
N GLY A 34 10.39 2.63 1.60
CA GLY A 34 11.21 1.60 0.96
C GLY A 34 12.69 1.99 0.99
N PRO A 35 13.39 1.69 2.10
CA PRO A 35 14.76 2.12 2.31
C PRO A 35 15.80 1.28 1.56
N ASP A 36 15.44 0.09 1.03
CA ASP A 36 16.41 -0.88 0.55
C ASP A 36 16.96 -0.52 -0.83
N GLN A 37 16.13 0.04 -1.70
CA GLN A 37 16.53 0.35 -3.08
C GLN A 37 15.66 1.45 -3.68
N GLN A 38 16.26 2.30 -4.51
CA GLN A 38 15.54 3.27 -5.34
C GLN A 38 15.78 3.02 -6.82
N GLY A 39 14.75 3.29 -7.63
CA GLY A 39 14.84 3.17 -9.09
C GLY A 39 14.03 4.24 -9.80
N LEU A 40 14.50 4.60 -10.99
CA LEU A 40 13.84 5.53 -11.90
C LEU A 40 13.77 4.96 -13.32
N TYR A 41 12.63 5.14 -13.93
CA TYR A 41 12.45 5.05 -15.38
C TYR A 41 12.14 6.43 -15.91
N ILE A 42 12.93 6.92 -16.88
CA ILE A 42 12.78 8.25 -17.46
C ILE A 42 12.63 8.12 -18.97
N SER A 43 11.61 8.79 -19.51
CA SER A 43 11.41 9.00 -20.96
C SER A 43 10.98 10.44 -21.21
N LYS A 44 10.84 10.85 -22.47
CA LYS A 44 10.41 12.20 -22.83
C LYS A 44 9.08 12.59 -22.17
N SER A 45 8.10 11.68 -22.12
CA SER A 45 6.74 11.95 -21.64
C SER A 45 6.40 11.34 -20.29
N THR A 46 7.29 10.53 -19.72
CA THR A 46 6.98 9.71 -18.56
C THR A 46 8.18 9.56 -17.64
N ILE A 47 7.96 9.79 -16.37
CA ILE A 47 8.87 9.41 -15.29
C ILE A 47 8.10 8.48 -14.35
N LEU A 48 8.70 7.34 -13.99
CA LEU A 48 8.22 6.47 -12.92
C LEU A 48 9.36 6.30 -11.91
N GLY A 49 9.04 6.47 -10.65
CA GLY A 49 9.98 6.29 -9.53
C GLY A 49 9.49 5.22 -8.57
N HIS A 50 10.44 4.59 -7.90
CA HIS A 50 10.19 3.56 -6.91
C HIS A 50 11.18 3.64 -5.76
N SER A 51 10.67 3.49 -4.52
CA SER A 51 11.48 3.21 -3.32
C SER A 51 11.03 1.88 -2.76
N ARG A 52 11.95 0.90 -2.69
CA ARG A 52 11.64 -0.50 -2.45
C ARG A 52 11.88 -0.92 -1.00
N LEU A 53 10.90 -1.63 -0.43
CA LEU A 53 11.08 -2.53 0.70
C LEU A 53 11.06 -3.96 0.15
N SER A 54 12.18 -4.67 0.27
CA SER A 54 12.42 -5.94 -0.40
C SER A 54 11.89 -7.10 0.42
N ILE A 55 10.69 -7.61 0.09
CA ILE A 55 10.00 -8.70 0.81
C ILE A 55 10.02 -9.99 -0.01
N ILE A 56 9.62 -9.93 -1.29
CA ILE A 56 9.60 -11.07 -2.21
C ILE A 56 10.66 -10.87 -3.27
N ASP A 57 11.47 -11.90 -3.52
CA ASP A 57 12.62 -11.92 -4.41
C ASP A 57 13.53 -10.68 -4.24
N PRO A 58 14.20 -10.53 -3.07
CA PRO A 58 14.99 -9.34 -2.76
C PRO A 58 16.02 -8.99 -3.84
N LEU A 59 16.58 -9.98 -4.51
CA LEU A 59 17.66 -9.79 -5.49
C LEU A 59 17.18 -9.35 -6.87
N ASN A 60 16.04 -9.90 -7.35
CA ASN A 60 15.63 -9.70 -8.76
C ASN A 60 14.38 -8.83 -8.91
N GLY A 61 13.67 -8.49 -7.83
CA GLY A 61 12.44 -7.70 -7.86
C GLY A 61 12.66 -6.19 -8.02
N THR A 62 13.69 -5.76 -8.75
CA THR A 62 13.98 -4.32 -8.95
C THR A 62 12.86 -3.60 -9.70
N GLN A 63 12.58 -2.35 -9.31
CA GLN A 63 11.54 -1.53 -9.91
C GLN A 63 12.06 -0.10 -10.18
N PRO A 64 11.50 0.61 -11.19
CA PRO A 64 10.43 0.21 -12.12
C PRO A 64 10.82 -0.97 -12.99
N MET A 65 9.91 -1.99 -13.11
CA MET A 65 10.19 -3.21 -13.85
C MET A 65 9.66 -3.12 -15.27
N GLN A 66 10.41 -3.67 -16.24
CA GLN A 66 10.03 -3.66 -17.66
C GLN A 66 9.79 -5.09 -18.17
N CYS A 67 8.79 -5.25 -19.01
CA CYS A 67 8.39 -6.53 -19.60
C CYS A 67 7.98 -6.39 -21.08
N LEU A 68 7.85 -7.51 -21.76
CA LEU A 68 7.42 -7.63 -23.17
C LEU A 68 8.18 -6.69 -24.10
N ASN A 69 9.45 -7.00 -24.37
CA ASN A 69 10.33 -6.20 -25.23
C ASN A 69 10.39 -4.71 -24.85
N ASN A 70 10.35 -4.43 -23.54
CA ASN A 70 10.38 -3.09 -22.96
C ASN A 70 9.17 -2.21 -23.31
N ARG A 71 8.04 -2.79 -23.78
CA ARG A 71 6.83 -2.04 -24.05
C ARG A 71 6.13 -1.55 -22.80
N PHE A 72 6.04 -2.39 -21.76
CA PHE A 72 5.37 -2.06 -20.52
C PHE A 72 6.36 -1.80 -19.40
N VAL A 73 6.07 -0.82 -18.58
CA VAL A 73 6.84 -0.48 -17.36
C VAL A 73 5.88 -0.39 -16.20
N ILE A 74 6.20 -1.05 -15.08
CA ILE A 74 5.41 -1.00 -13.86
C ILE A 74 6.21 -0.39 -12.72
N THR A 75 5.53 0.43 -11.90
CA THR A 75 5.93 0.74 -10.52
C THR A 75 4.78 0.30 -9.60
N TYR A 76 5.09 -0.50 -8.60
CA TYR A 76 4.12 -1.24 -7.81
C TYR A 76 4.50 -1.20 -6.33
N ASN A 77 3.56 -0.76 -5.51
CA ASN A 77 3.60 -0.84 -4.05
C ASN A 77 2.52 -1.82 -3.63
N GLY A 78 2.88 -2.98 -3.11
CA GLY A 78 1.89 -3.95 -2.71
C GLY A 78 2.44 -5.34 -2.48
N GLU A 79 1.51 -6.25 -2.30
CA GLU A 79 1.71 -7.68 -2.21
C GLU A 79 0.46 -8.40 -2.70
N ILE A 80 0.62 -9.27 -3.70
CA ILE A 80 -0.45 -10.14 -4.21
C ILE A 80 -0.29 -11.51 -3.55
N PHE A 81 -1.08 -11.79 -2.53
CA PHE A 81 -0.95 -13.01 -1.70
C PHE A 81 -1.11 -14.31 -2.49
N ASN A 82 -1.92 -14.30 -3.55
CA ASN A 82 -2.11 -15.45 -4.44
C ASN A 82 -1.23 -15.41 -5.70
N TYR A 83 -0.06 -14.74 -5.64
CA TYR A 83 0.80 -14.56 -6.83
C TYR A 83 1.34 -15.89 -7.38
N ASN A 84 1.58 -16.89 -6.55
CA ASN A 84 2.04 -18.21 -7.01
C ASN A 84 0.99 -18.90 -7.87
N GLU A 85 -0.28 -18.91 -7.47
CA GLU A 85 -1.41 -19.45 -8.23
C GLU A 85 -1.58 -18.73 -9.57
N LEU A 86 -1.46 -17.39 -9.54
CA LEU A 86 -1.52 -16.57 -10.74
C LEU A 86 -0.33 -16.80 -11.67
N LYS A 87 0.86 -17.01 -11.12
CA LYS A 87 2.07 -17.35 -11.87
C LYS A 87 1.88 -18.66 -12.62
N ASP A 88 1.38 -19.70 -11.94
CA ASP A 88 1.11 -21.01 -12.55
C ASP A 88 0.07 -20.91 -13.68
N LEU A 89 -1.00 -20.13 -13.46
CA LEU A 89 -1.99 -19.83 -14.49
C LEU A 89 -1.36 -19.14 -15.69
N LEU A 90 -0.51 -18.13 -15.49
CA LEU A 90 0.16 -17.41 -16.56
C LEU A 90 1.17 -18.30 -17.32
N ILE A 91 1.86 -19.19 -16.62
CA ILE A 91 2.75 -20.20 -17.24
C ILE A 91 1.94 -21.14 -18.14
N SER A 92 0.76 -21.61 -17.69
CA SER A 92 -0.13 -22.43 -18.53
C SER A 92 -0.61 -21.73 -19.80
N HIS A 93 -0.59 -20.39 -19.80
CA HIS A 93 -0.85 -19.56 -20.98
C HIS A 93 0.40 -19.22 -21.81
N GLY A 94 1.53 -19.87 -21.54
CA GLY A 94 2.78 -19.74 -22.30
C GLY A 94 3.65 -18.54 -21.89
N ILE A 95 3.36 -17.88 -20.76
CA ILE A 95 4.17 -16.76 -20.27
C ILE A 95 5.39 -17.31 -19.54
N ARG A 96 6.56 -16.75 -19.82
CA ARG A 96 7.83 -17.08 -19.15
C ARG A 96 8.19 -15.97 -18.17
N PHE A 97 8.58 -16.35 -16.99
CA PHE A 97 9.02 -15.46 -15.94
C PHE A 97 10.54 -15.41 -15.85
N LYS A 98 11.07 -14.24 -15.47
CA LYS A 98 12.50 -14.01 -15.23
C LYS A 98 12.82 -13.96 -13.73
N THR A 99 11.82 -13.63 -12.92
CA THR A 99 11.94 -13.43 -11.46
C THR A 99 10.91 -14.28 -10.71
N ASN A 100 11.05 -14.34 -9.41
CA ASN A 100 10.02 -14.90 -8.53
C ASN A 100 9.16 -13.81 -7.87
N CYS A 101 9.34 -12.55 -8.28
CA CYS A 101 8.67 -11.42 -7.71
C CYS A 101 7.19 -11.34 -8.15
N ASP A 102 6.30 -11.01 -7.24
CA ASP A 102 4.89 -10.76 -7.51
C ASP A 102 4.66 -9.56 -8.46
N THR A 103 5.58 -8.59 -8.48
CA THR A 103 5.56 -7.47 -9.44
C THR A 103 5.53 -7.95 -10.89
N GLU A 104 6.31 -8.98 -11.24
CA GLU A 104 6.30 -9.55 -12.59
C GLU A 104 4.99 -10.27 -12.88
N VAL A 105 4.38 -10.89 -11.86
CA VAL A 105 3.05 -11.52 -11.97
C VAL A 105 1.97 -10.48 -12.24
N VAL A 106 1.95 -9.36 -11.49
CA VAL A 106 1.01 -8.25 -11.72
C VAL A 106 1.12 -7.71 -13.14
N LEU A 107 2.35 -7.45 -13.60
CA LEU A 107 2.59 -6.91 -14.93
C LEU A 107 2.13 -7.87 -16.04
N ASN A 108 2.48 -9.14 -15.93
CA ASN A 108 2.10 -10.15 -16.93
C ASN A 108 0.58 -10.45 -16.90
N ALA A 109 -0.06 -10.42 -15.73
CA ALA A 109 -1.50 -10.56 -15.62
C ALA A 109 -2.24 -9.42 -16.33
N TYR A 110 -1.78 -8.16 -16.16
CA TYR A 110 -2.33 -7.04 -16.90
C TYR A 110 -2.10 -7.16 -18.43
N ILE A 111 -0.92 -7.56 -18.86
CA ILE A 111 -0.61 -7.76 -20.30
C ILE A 111 -1.54 -8.81 -20.91
N LYS A 112 -1.84 -9.90 -20.17
CA LYS A 112 -2.65 -11.01 -20.67
C LYS A 112 -4.14 -10.74 -20.59
N PHE A 113 -4.62 -10.22 -19.44
CA PHE A 113 -6.05 -10.14 -19.14
C PHE A 113 -6.60 -8.69 -19.13
N GLY A 114 -5.72 -7.70 -19.31
CA GLY A 114 -6.13 -6.29 -19.20
C GLY A 114 -6.70 -5.97 -17.82
N VAL A 115 -7.72 -5.12 -17.77
CA VAL A 115 -8.39 -4.71 -16.52
C VAL A 115 -8.92 -5.89 -15.70
N LYS A 116 -9.32 -6.99 -16.36
CA LYS A 116 -9.86 -8.19 -15.66
C LYS A 116 -8.87 -8.84 -14.70
N CYS A 117 -7.57 -8.52 -14.80
CA CYS A 117 -6.59 -9.01 -13.82
C CYS A 117 -6.92 -8.54 -12.39
N LEU A 118 -7.57 -7.39 -12.21
CA LEU A 118 -7.94 -6.84 -10.90
C LEU A 118 -8.93 -7.74 -10.14
N ASP A 119 -9.81 -8.44 -10.86
CA ASP A 119 -10.76 -9.39 -10.25
C ASP A 119 -10.04 -10.62 -9.68
N MET A 120 -8.88 -10.96 -10.26
CA MET A 120 -8.10 -12.15 -9.90
C MET A 120 -7.16 -11.90 -8.71
N PHE A 121 -6.86 -10.64 -8.39
CA PHE A 121 -5.92 -10.29 -7.34
C PHE A 121 -6.54 -10.42 -5.94
N ASN A 122 -5.89 -11.22 -5.12
CA ASN A 122 -6.07 -11.23 -3.67
C ASN A 122 -4.83 -10.60 -3.04
N GLY A 123 -4.93 -9.33 -2.65
CA GLY A 123 -3.76 -8.60 -2.17
C GLY A 123 -4.09 -7.17 -1.75
N GLN A 124 -3.07 -6.49 -1.30
CA GLN A 124 -3.04 -5.07 -1.03
C GLN A 124 -2.11 -4.40 -2.03
N PHE A 125 -2.58 -3.39 -2.74
CA PHE A 125 -1.78 -2.80 -3.81
C PHE A 125 -2.20 -1.40 -4.22
N SER A 126 -1.19 -0.66 -4.66
CA SER A 126 -1.33 0.48 -5.56
C SER A 126 -0.22 0.41 -6.62
N PHE A 127 -0.55 0.58 -7.88
CA PHE A 127 0.42 0.50 -8.94
C PHE A 127 0.10 1.39 -10.13
N CYS A 128 1.12 1.65 -10.95
CA CYS A 128 1.00 2.24 -12.25
C CYS A 128 1.72 1.40 -13.29
N ILE A 129 1.03 1.06 -14.38
CA ILE A 129 1.61 0.43 -15.57
C ILE A 129 1.57 1.43 -16.72
N PHE A 130 2.72 1.68 -17.34
CA PHE A 130 2.86 2.50 -18.53
C PHE A 130 2.98 1.65 -19.78
N ASP A 131 2.04 1.78 -20.72
CA ASP A 131 2.16 1.23 -22.09
C ASP A 131 2.80 2.28 -23.00
N LYS A 132 4.06 2.09 -23.36
CA LYS A 132 4.84 3.00 -24.21
C LYS A 132 4.23 3.18 -25.60
N ARG A 133 3.60 2.13 -26.16
CA ARG A 133 3.01 2.15 -27.49
C ARG A 133 1.74 3.00 -27.52
N LYS A 134 0.89 2.86 -26.51
CA LYS A 134 -0.36 3.61 -26.37
C LYS A 134 -0.16 4.98 -25.73
N LYS A 135 1.00 5.22 -25.10
CA LYS A 135 1.25 6.37 -24.22
C LYS A 135 0.14 6.49 -23.18
N GLU A 136 -0.12 5.40 -22.48
CA GLU A 136 -1.22 5.28 -21.52
C GLU A 136 -0.69 4.82 -20.16
N PHE A 137 -1.14 5.49 -19.11
CA PHE A 137 -1.05 5.03 -17.73
C PHE A 137 -2.29 4.22 -17.36
N PHE A 138 -2.07 3.09 -16.73
CA PHE A 138 -3.07 2.32 -16.03
C PHE A 138 -2.70 2.28 -14.54
N LEU A 139 -3.45 3.02 -13.71
CA LEU A 139 -3.29 3.05 -12.26
C LEU A 139 -4.40 2.24 -11.62
N ALA A 140 -4.10 1.50 -10.56
CA ALA A 140 -5.13 0.78 -9.80
C ALA A 140 -4.80 0.78 -8.31
N ARG A 141 -5.84 0.74 -7.48
CA ARG A 141 -5.78 0.65 -6.02
C ARG A 141 -6.60 -0.54 -5.54
N ASP A 142 -6.14 -1.22 -4.50
CA ASP A 142 -6.78 -2.42 -3.98
C ASP A 142 -8.23 -2.20 -3.52
N LYS A 143 -8.94 -3.31 -3.34
CA LYS A 143 -10.39 -3.35 -3.10
C LYS A 143 -10.85 -2.49 -1.94
N ILE A 144 -10.11 -2.48 -0.83
CA ILE A 144 -10.47 -1.74 0.39
C ILE A 144 -9.54 -0.55 0.66
N GLY A 145 -8.57 -0.28 -0.26
CA GLY A 145 -7.70 0.88 -0.22
C GLY A 145 -6.65 0.84 0.89
N ILE A 146 -6.12 -0.34 1.21
CA ILE A 146 -5.06 -0.50 2.22
C ILE A 146 -3.86 0.36 1.86
N LEU A 147 -3.47 0.35 0.58
CA LEU A 147 -2.34 1.14 0.11
C LEU A 147 -2.80 2.45 -0.54
N PRO A 148 -2.21 3.59 -0.13
CA PRO A 148 -2.60 4.89 -0.66
C PRO A 148 -2.09 5.10 -2.10
N LEU A 149 -2.85 5.89 -2.87
CA LEU A 149 -2.44 6.39 -4.17
C LEU A 149 -3.05 7.78 -4.39
N PHE A 150 -2.21 8.80 -4.30
CA PHE A 150 -2.58 10.20 -4.50
C PHE A 150 -2.22 10.66 -5.89
N TYR A 151 -3.00 11.59 -6.46
CA TYR A 151 -2.72 12.15 -7.76
C TYR A 151 -3.17 13.62 -7.87
N THR A 152 -2.57 14.33 -8.81
CA THR A 152 -2.91 15.72 -9.12
C THR A 152 -2.59 16.06 -10.58
N ASN A 153 -3.27 17.09 -11.11
CA ASN A 153 -2.94 17.72 -12.39
C ASN A 153 -2.48 19.15 -12.12
N GLN A 154 -1.26 19.47 -12.53
CA GLN A 154 -0.70 20.81 -12.39
C GLN A 154 0.06 21.20 -13.66
N LYS A 155 -0.26 22.35 -14.27
CA LYS A 155 0.42 22.86 -15.47
C LYS A 155 0.57 21.81 -16.57
N ASP A 156 -0.53 21.10 -16.91
CA ASP A 156 -0.59 20.04 -17.93
C ASP A 156 0.22 18.77 -17.62
N HIS A 157 0.80 18.69 -16.42
CA HIS A 157 1.42 17.48 -15.94
C HIS A 157 0.46 16.74 -15.01
N PHE A 158 0.38 15.44 -15.19
CA PHE A 158 -0.22 14.52 -14.24
C PHE A 158 0.86 13.96 -13.32
N PHE A 159 0.60 14.02 -12.02
CA PHE A 159 1.47 13.46 -10.99
C PHE A 159 0.72 12.42 -10.18
N PHE A 160 1.40 11.38 -9.72
CA PHE A 160 0.88 10.49 -8.69
C PHE A 160 1.98 10.07 -7.73
N SER A 161 1.60 9.70 -6.50
CA SER A 161 2.52 9.14 -5.50
C SER A 161 1.79 8.33 -4.44
N SER A 162 2.54 7.47 -3.75
CA SER A 162 2.08 6.75 -2.55
C SER A 162 1.88 7.65 -1.35
N ASN A 163 2.50 8.83 -1.30
CA ASN A 163 2.38 9.77 -0.20
C ASN A 163 2.31 11.23 -0.67
N LEU A 164 1.81 12.10 0.19
CA LEU A 164 1.61 13.51 -0.12
C LEU A 164 2.92 14.29 -0.12
N LYS A 165 3.84 14.00 0.81
CA LYS A 165 5.11 14.72 0.95
C LYS A 165 5.97 14.62 -0.30
N SER A 166 5.98 13.46 -0.97
CA SER A 166 6.68 13.30 -2.24
C SER A 166 6.13 14.19 -3.36
N LEU A 167 4.82 14.48 -3.35
CA LEU A 167 4.21 15.43 -4.30
C LEU A 167 4.52 16.87 -3.92
N LEU A 168 4.38 17.22 -2.64
CA LEU A 168 4.50 18.60 -2.14
C LEU A 168 5.89 19.20 -2.23
N VAL A 169 6.95 18.39 -2.32
CA VAL A 169 8.31 18.92 -2.58
C VAL A 169 8.48 19.46 -4.00
N CYS A 170 7.56 19.14 -4.91
CA CYS A 170 7.53 19.74 -6.24
C CYS A 170 6.87 21.11 -6.20
N ASN A 171 7.64 22.18 -6.40
CA ASN A 171 7.17 23.57 -6.32
C ASN A 171 6.01 23.90 -7.28
N SER A 172 5.75 23.08 -8.27
CA SER A 172 4.61 23.24 -9.19
C SER A 172 3.29 22.76 -8.60
N ILE A 173 3.30 22.00 -7.50
CA ILE A 173 2.10 21.45 -6.87
C ILE A 173 1.68 22.35 -5.70
N SER A 174 0.42 22.78 -5.72
CA SER A 174 -0.14 23.64 -4.69
C SER A 174 -0.38 22.87 -3.38
N ASN A 175 -0.06 23.50 -2.26
CA ASN A 175 -0.29 23.01 -0.91
C ASN A 175 -1.53 23.67 -0.25
N GLU A 176 -2.44 24.23 -1.03
CA GLU A 176 -3.62 24.91 -0.51
C GLU A 176 -4.55 23.94 0.23
N VAL A 177 -4.95 24.33 1.46
CA VAL A 177 -5.78 23.51 2.34
C VAL A 177 -7.24 23.50 1.86
N ASN A 178 -7.86 22.31 1.87
CA ASN A 178 -9.27 22.11 1.60
C ASN A 178 -10.07 22.12 2.90
N PHE A 179 -10.69 23.26 3.23
CA PHE A 179 -11.44 23.41 4.47
C PHE A 179 -12.66 22.50 4.56
N ASN A 180 -13.34 22.20 3.43
CA ASN A 180 -14.46 21.23 3.43
C ASN A 180 -13.98 19.83 3.84
N SER A 181 -12.76 19.45 3.46
CA SER A 181 -12.19 18.18 3.88
C SER A 181 -11.78 18.18 5.37
N LEU A 182 -11.39 19.33 5.93
CA LEU A 182 -11.16 19.45 7.36
C LEU A 182 -12.46 19.28 8.16
N GLU A 183 -13.58 19.79 7.65
CA GLU A 183 -14.91 19.56 8.25
C GLU A 183 -15.28 18.06 8.21
N GLN A 184 -14.98 17.37 7.10
CA GLN A 184 -15.19 15.91 7.01
C GLN A 184 -14.33 15.17 8.05
N ILE A 185 -13.06 15.52 8.18
CA ILE A 185 -12.16 14.92 9.17
C ILE A 185 -12.69 15.19 10.60
N ALA A 186 -13.19 16.41 10.87
CA ALA A 186 -13.78 16.74 12.17
C ALA A 186 -15.02 15.87 12.51
N GLY A 187 -15.87 15.59 11.51
CA GLY A 187 -17.10 14.83 11.71
C GLY A 187 -16.92 13.30 11.61
N PHE A 188 -16.06 12.82 10.70
CA PHE A 188 -15.95 11.40 10.34
C PHE A 188 -14.58 10.80 10.63
N TRP A 189 -13.62 11.60 11.11
CA TRP A 189 -12.22 11.21 11.36
C TRP A 189 -11.44 10.85 10.08
N SER A 190 -12.01 11.07 8.93
CA SER A 190 -11.38 10.86 7.63
C SER A 190 -12.02 11.72 6.56
N THR A 191 -11.36 11.87 5.41
CA THR A 191 -11.96 12.42 4.20
C THR A 191 -12.87 11.42 3.52
N ILE A 192 -13.83 11.90 2.72
CA ILE A 192 -14.80 11.07 2.00
C ILE A 192 -14.52 11.13 0.51
N GLY A 193 -14.61 9.97 -0.17
CA GLY A 193 -14.39 9.85 -1.60
C GLY A 193 -12.94 10.11 -2.00
N GLU A 194 -12.75 10.82 -3.10
CA GLU A 194 -11.42 11.16 -3.62
C GLU A 194 -10.75 12.34 -2.91
N ASN A 195 -11.42 12.98 -1.96
CA ASN A 195 -10.90 14.16 -1.29
C ASN A 195 -9.68 13.88 -0.44
N THR A 196 -8.77 14.86 -0.39
CA THR A 196 -7.72 14.95 0.62
C THR A 196 -7.85 16.27 1.38
N PHE A 197 -7.07 16.50 2.42
CA PHE A 197 -7.04 17.79 3.10
C PHE A 197 -6.40 18.92 2.25
N LEU A 198 -5.89 18.59 1.06
CA LEU A 198 -5.35 19.54 0.08
C LEU A 198 -6.28 19.68 -1.12
N LYS A 199 -6.55 20.91 -1.57
CA LYS A 199 -7.55 21.21 -2.61
C LYS A 199 -7.27 20.51 -3.96
N ASN A 200 -6.00 20.44 -4.35
CA ASN A 200 -5.63 20.04 -5.70
C ASN A 200 -5.01 18.63 -5.76
N ILE A 201 -5.01 17.91 -4.65
CA ILE A 201 -4.54 16.53 -4.60
C ILE A 201 -5.72 15.63 -4.25
N GLN A 202 -5.91 14.62 -5.06
CA GLN A 202 -6.98 13.63 -4.92
C GLN A 202 -6.39 12.27 -4.55
N SER A 203 -7.19 11.43 -3.93
CA SER A 203 -6.88 10.02 -3.66
C SER A 203 -7.65 9.15 -4.64
N LEU A 204 -6.99 8.18 -5.28
CA LEU A 204 -7.73 7.17 -6.02
C LEU A 204 -8.53 6.33 -5.03
N GLU A 205 -9.86 6.26 -5.21
CA GLU A 205 -10.74 5.56 -4.28
C GLU A 205 -10.45 4.05 -4.21
N PRO A 206 -10.75 3.39 -3.08
CA PRO A 206 -10.70 1.94 -2.95
C PRO A 206 -11.49 1.22 -4.04
N GLY A 207 -10.95 0.12 -4.58
CA GLY A 207 -11.64 -0.65 -5.62
C GLY A 207 -11.79 0.07 -6.97
N HIS A 208 -10.96 1.11 -7.21
CA HIS A 208 -10.96 1.86 -8.48
C HIS A 208 -9.67 1.70 -9.27
N TYR A 209 -9.79 1.87 -10.57
CA TYR A 209 -8.67 2.07 -11.46
C TYR A 209 -8.85 3.33 -12.32
N MET A 210 -7.74 3.84 -12.80
CA MET A 210 -7.67 5.00 -13.70
C MET A 210 -6.91 4.64 -14.95
N LYS A 211 -7.42 5.06 -16.11
CA LYS A 211 -6.66 5.13 -17.37
C LYS A 211 -6.44 6.59 -17.72
N LEU A 212 -5.21 6.92 -18.05
CA LEU A 212 -4.81 8.26 -18.49
C LEU A 212 -4.01 8.15 -19.78
N SER A 213 -4.47 8.83 -20.82
CA SER A 213 -3.84 8.87 -22.13
C SER A 213 -4.06 10.22 -22.81
N ILE A 214 -3.63 10.36 -24.07
CA ILE A 214 -3.92 11.55 -24.89
C ILE A 214 -5.42 11.84 -25.04
N SER A 215 -6.26 10.81 -25.00
CA SER A 215 -7.72 10.95 -25.12
C SER A 215 -8.40 11.42 -23.83
N GLY A 216 -7.62 11.60 -22.76
CA GLY A 216 -8.12 12.05 -21.45
C GLY A 216 -7.97 11.02 -20.35
N ARG A 217 -8.66 11.28 -19.24
CA ARG A 217 -8.67 10.48 -18.02
C ARG A 217 -10.03 9.83 -17.82
N THR A 218 -10.03 8.53 -17.50
CA THR A 218 -11.22 7.80 -17.05
C THR A 218 -10.93 7.11 -15.72
N VAL A 219 -11.85 7.21 -14.76
CA VAL A 219 -11.81 6.49 -13.47
C VAL A 219 -13.01 5.55 -13.43
N GLN A 220 -12.79 4.31 -13.04
CA GLN A 220 -13.85 3.29 -12.99
C GLN A 220 -13.70 2.42 -11.75
N LYS A 221 -14.83 2.13 -11.11
CA LYS A 221 -14.94 1.17 -10.01
C LYS A 221 -14.89 -0.25 -10.60
N TYR A 222 -13.99 -1.11 -10.08
CA TYR A 222 -13.94 -2.52 -10.45
C TYR A 222 -14.46 -3.44 -9.33
N TRP A 223 -14.55 -2.92 -8.09
CA TRP A 223 -15.04 -3.69 -6.96
C TRP A 223 -15.79 -2.81 -5.97
N ASP A 224 -16.80 -3.40 -5.31
CA ASP A 224 -17.54 -2.77 -4.22
C ASP A 224 -18.02 -3.82 -3.22
N LEU A 225 -18.35 -3.39 -2.00
CA LEU A 225 -18.97 -4.22 -0.99
C LEU A 225 -20.40 -4.59 -1.41
N ASN A 226 -20.75 -5.86 -1.32
CA ASN A 226 -22.09 -6.33 -1.60
C ASN A 226 -22.76 -6.83 -0.32
N PHE A 227 -23.61 -5.99 0.25
CA PHE A 227 -24.38 -6.30 1.46
C PHE A 227 -25.67 -7.12 1.21
N ASN A 228 -26.03 -7.40 -0.04
CA ASN A 228 -27.21 -8.19 -0.38
C ASN A 228 -27.02 -9.69 -0.15
N LYS A 229 -25.79 -10.16 0.00
CA LYS A 229 -25.48 -11.55 0.33
C LYS A 229 -25.35 -11.68 1.86
N SER A 230 -26.36 -12.22 2.51
CA SER A 230 -26.33 -12.47 3.94
C SER A 230 -26.27 -13.98 4.24
N ASN A 231 -25.59 -14.33 5.30
CA ASN A 231 -25.54 -15.71 5.83
C ASN A 231 -26.48 -15.90 7.03
N PHE A 232 -27.48 -15.04 7.20
CA PHE A 232 -28.43 -15.11 8.32
C PHE A 232 -29.25 -16.40 8.38
N HIS A 233 -29.36 -17.13 7.26
CA HIS A 233 -29.99 -18.44 7.20
C HIS A 233 -29.16 -19.57 7.84
N LEU A 234 -27.88 -19.31 8.13
CA LEU A 234 -26.99 -20.28 8.75
C LEU A 234 -27.07 -20.21 10.28
N SER A 235 -26.92 -21.37 10.93
CA SER A 235 -26.81 -21.40 12.39
C SER A 235 -25.59 -20.62 12.89
N PHE A 236 -25.65 -20.12 14.11
CA PHE A 236 -24.50 -19.41 14.74
C PHE A 236 -23.22 -20.26 14.73
N THR A 237 -23.34 -21.56 15.04
CA THR A 237 -22.21 -22.49 15.01
C THR A 237 -21.57 -22.53 13.62
N LYS A 238 -22.39 -22.61 12.56
CA LYS A 238 -21.86 -22.63 11.19
C LYS A 238 -21.23 -21.32 10.76
N GLN A 239 -21.81 -20.18 11.15
CA GLN A 239 -21.21 -18.86 10.90
C GLN A 239 -19.86 -18.72 11.61
N LYS A 240 -19.75 -19.20 12.87
CA LYS A 240 -18.50 -19.21 13.63
C LYS A 240 -17.41 -20.06 12.96
N GLU A 241 -17.73 -21.25 12.46
CA GLU A 241 -16.78 -22.10 11.72
C GLU A 241 -16.28 -21.39 10.45
N ILE A 242 -17.19 -20.85 9.65
CA ILE A 242 -16.83 -20.11 8.42
C ILE A 242 -15.93 -18.92 8.74
N LEU A 243 -16.25 -18.14 9.77
CA LEU A 243 -15.44 -17.01 10.18
C LEU A 243 -14.03 -17.44 10.61
N LYS A 244 -13.93 -18.51 11.40
CA LYS A 244 -12.65 -19.09 11.81
C LYS A 244 -11.79 -19.47 10.61
N ASP A 245 -12.37 -20.20 9.66
CA ASP A 245 -11.67 -20.63 8.44
C ASP A 245 -11.22 -19.45 7.58
N LEU A 246 -12.06 -18.42 7.44
CA LEU A 246 -11.71 -17.20 6.71
C LEU A 246 -10.55 -16.45 7.36
N ILE A 247 -10.56 -16.31 8.68
CA ILE A 247 -9.47 -15.65 9.42
C ILE A 247 -8.17 -16.45 9.26
N GLN A 248 -8.21 -17.77 9.48
CA GLN A 248 -7.03 -18.64 9.36
C GLN A 248 -6.44 -18.59 7.95
N ASN A 249 -7.27 -18.70 6.92
CA ASN A 249 -6.83 -18.62 5.53
C ASN A 249 -6.29 -17.23 5.18
N SER A 250 -6.91 -16.17 5.68
CA SER A 250 -6.45 -14.80 5.48
C SER A 250 -5.06 -14.56 6.10
N ILE A 251 -4.79 -15.12 7.28
CA ILE A 251 -3.48 -15.04 7.91
C ILE A 251 -2.47 -15.90 7.12
N LYS A 252 -2.82 -17.14 6.80
CA LYS A 252 -1.93 -18.07 6.10
C LYS A 252 -1.35 -17.51 4.80
N VAL A 253 -2.20 -16.90 3.96
CA VAL A 253 -1.74 -16.35 2.67
C VAL A 253 -0.81 -15.14 2.81
N ARG A 254 -0.85 -14.45 3.96
CA ARG A 254 0.00 -13.30 4.29
C ARG A 254 1.34 -13.67 4.92
N LEU A 255 1.52 -14.93 5.28
CA LEU A 255 2.79 -15.42 5.85
C LEU A 255 3.80 -15.86 4.78
N ASN A 256 3.48 -15.64 3.49
CA ASN A 256 4.38 -15.94 2.39
C ASN A 256 5.39 -14.80 2.21
N SER A 257 6.65 -15.01 2.60
CA SER A 257 7.71 -13.99 2.57
C SER A 257 9.08 -14.65 2.48
N ASP A 258 9.99 -14.02 1.74
CA ASP A 258 11.40 -14.43 1.65
C ASP A 258 12.28 -13.81 2.77
N VAL A 259 11.67 -12.99 3.64
CA VAL A 259 12.32 -12.34 4.79
C VAL A 259 11.62 -12.71 6.09
N PRO A 260 12.29 -12.58 7.25
CA PRO A 260 11.67 -12.86 8.54
C PRO A 260 10.41 -12.02 8.78
N LEU A 261 9.37 -12.66 9.31
CA LEU A 261 8.09 -12.03 9.64
C LEU A 261 8.00 -11.74 11.14
N CYS A 262 7.28 -10.66 11.46
CA CYS A 262 6.90 -10.31 12.81
C CYS A 262 5.45 -9.81 12.85
N SER A 263 4.88 -9.69 14.05
CA SER A 263 3.55 -9.15 14.27
C SER A 263 3.56 -8.07 15.35
N TYR A 264 2.67 -7.09 15.25
CA TYR A 264 2.37 -6.21 16.37
C TYR A 264 1.39 -6.92 17.32
N LEU A 265 1.67 -6.87 18.64
CA LEU A 265 0.83 -7.41 19.68
C LEU A 265 0.43 -6.29 20.64
N SER A 266 -0.77 -5.72 20.47
CA SER A 266 -1.28 -4.67 21.37
C SER A 266 -1.86 -5.22 22.66
N GLY A 267 -2.27 -6.49 22.71
CA GLY A 267 -3.06 -7.09 23.80
C GLY A 267 -4.56 -7.10 23.50
N GLY A 268 -5.03 -6.36 22.49
CA GLY A 268 -6.40 -6.38 22.02
C GLY A 268 -6.77 -7.68 21.29
N LEU A 269 -8.07 -7.94 21.15
CA LEU A 269 -8.61 -9.19 20.56
C LEU A 269 -8.04 -9.49 19.16
N ASP A 270 -8.02 -8.50 18.27
CA ASP A 270 -7.60 -8.70 16.88
C ASP A 270 -6.13 -9.08 16.78
N SER A 271 -5.24 -8.32 17.42
CA SER A 271 -3.80 -8.59 17.42
C SER A 271 -3.46 -9.94 18.07
N SER A 272 -4.21 -10.30 19.13
CA SER A 272 -4.07 -11.57 19.82
C SER A 272 -4.44 -12.76 18.95
N ILE A 273 -5.57 -12.70 18.24
CA ILE A 273 -6.01 -13.73 17.29
C ILE A 273 -5.00 -13.88 16.15
N ILE A 274 -4.56 -12.77 15.56
CA ILE A 274 -3.61 -12.78 14.43
C ILE A 274 -2.28 -13.38 14.87
N SER A 275 -1.69 -12.92 15.98
CA SER A 275 -0.39 -13.38 16.45
C SER A 275 -0.44 -14.85 16.88
N SER A 276 -1.50 -15.27 17.57
CA SER A 276 -1.67 -16.67 18.02
C SER A 276 -1.85 -17.64 16.83
N ILE A 277 -2.64 -17.28 15.82
CA ILE A 277 -2.79 -18.11 14.63
C ILE A 277 -1.50 -18.12 13.80
N ALA A 278 -0.86 -16.98 13.63
CA ALA A 278 0.39 -16.87 12.87
C ALA A 278 1.51 -17.71 13.51
N SER A 279 1.65 -17.69 14.85
CA SER A 279 2.65 -18.48 15.57
C SER A 279 2.49 -19.99 15.35
N ASN A 280 1.24 -20.47 15.22
CA ASN A 280 0.96 -21.88 14.96
C ASN A 280 1.21 -22.31 13.49
N ILE A 281 1.24 -21.36 12.56
CA ILE A 281 1.43 -21.64 11.12
C ILE A 281 2.90 -21.43 10.70
N CYS A 282 3.58 -20.46 11.30
CA CYS A 282 4.98 -20.18 10.98
C CYS A 282 5.88 -21.35 11.32
N SER A 283 6.77 -21.70 10.41
CA SER A 283 7.80 -22.75 10.63
C SER A 283 8.91 -22.30 11.59
N GLN A 284 9.09 -20.99 11.75
CA GLN A 284 10.04 -20.37 12.67
C GLN A 284 9.28 -19.63 13.78
N PRO A 285 9.86 -19.49 15.00
CA PRO A 285 9.24 -18.74 16.08
C PRO A 285 8.87 -17.33 15.64
N LEU A 286 7.59 -16.97 15.76
CA LEU A 286 7.12 -15.64 15.46
C LEU A 286 7.61 -14.67 16.53
N LYS A 287 8.18 -13.54 16.12
CA LYS A 287 8.51 -12.42 17.00
C LYS A 287 7.38 -11.40 16.99
N THR A 288 7.05 -10.86 18.18
CA THR A 288 6.06 -9.79 18.27
C THR A 288 6.66 -8.54 18.88
N PHE A 289 6.06 -7.40 18.54
CA PHE A 289 6.45 -6.09 19.04
C PHE A 289 5.26 -5.40 19.68
N SER A 290 5.47 -4.82 20.86
CA SER A 290 4.44 -4.18 21.68
C SER A 290 4.85 -2.81 22.15
N ILE A 291 3.86 -1.97 22.42
CA ILE A 291 4.04 -0.74 23.18
C ILE A 291 3.39 -0.95 24.56
N ARG A 292 4.08 -0.53 25.63
CA ARG A 292 3.60 -0.53 27.01
C ARG A 292 3.60 0.88 27.54
N PHE A 293 2.49 1.31 28.10
CA PHE A 293 2.41 2.64 28.68
C PHE A 293 2.82 2.64 30.16
N THR A 294 3.47 3.72 30.59
CA THR A 294 3.74 3.93 32.03
C THR A 294 2.46 4.32 32.78
N ASP A 295 1.46 4.84 32.07
CA ASP A 295 0.13 5.11 32.64
C ASP A 295 -0.71 3.83 32.56
N ILE A 296 -1.10 3.34 33.77
CA ILE A 296 -1.85 2.10 33.95
C ILE A 296 -3.21 2.13 33.22
N ALA A 297 -3.80 3.31 33.03
CA ALA A 297 -5.09 3.45 32.34
C ALA A 297 -5.02 3.06 30.84
N PHE A 298 -3.83 3.06 30.25
CA PHE A 298 -3.59 2.73 28.85
C PHE A 298 -2.69 1.49 28.66
N ASP A 299 -2.21 0.88 29.75
CA ASP A 299 -1.28 -0.26 29.66
C ASP A 299 -2.05 -1.58 29.49
N GLU A 300 -1.78 -2.27 28.39
CA GLU A 300 -2.35 -3.58 28.05
C GLU A 300 -1.32 -4.71 28.22
N SER A 301 -0.24 -4.48 28.97
CA SER A 301 0.88 -5.42 29.11
C SER A 301 0.48 -6.77 29.71
N GLU A 302 -0.53 -6.83 30.57
CA GLU A 302 -1.08 -8.06 31.13
C GLU A 302 -1.60 -8.99 30.02
N PHE A 303 -2.39 -8.45 29.08
CA PHE A 303 -2.92 -9.22 27.94
C PHE A 303 -1.81 -9.60 26.95
N GLN A 304 -0.83 -8.72 26.72
CA GLN A 304 0.33 -9.03 25.89
C GLN A 304 1.11 -10.23 26.45
N ASN A 305 1.37 -10.25 27.76
CA ASN A 305 2.05 -11.34 28.43
C ASN A 305 1.23 -12.64 28.34
N LEU A 306 -0.08 -12.56 28.63
CA LEU A 306 -0.98 -13.72 28.55
C LEU A 306 -0.92 -14.41 27.16
N ILE A 307 -0.95 -13.64 26.08
CA ILE A 307 -0.89 -14.18 24.72
C ILE A 307 0.51 -14.70 24.38
N SER A 308 1.54 -13.99 24.81
CA SER A 308 2.93 -14.41 24.59
C SER A 308 3.23 -15.76 25.25
N ASP A 309 2.79 -15.93 26.50
CA ASP A 309 2.97 -17.16 27.26
C ASP A 309 2.13 -18.31 26.67
N TYR A 310 0.84 -18.04 26.34
CA TYR A 310 -0.05 -19.03 25.74
C TYR A 310 0.43 -19.54 24.40
N SER A 311 0.92 -18.64 23.55
CA SER A 311 1.36 -18.97 22.17
C SER A 311 2.85 -19.19 22.05
N GLN A 312 3.62 -19.16 23.15
CA GLN A 312 5.08 -19.29 23.20
C GLN A 312 5.79 -18.35 22.22
N ILE A 313 5.35 -17.08 22.18
CA ILE A 313 5.86 -16.04 21.30
C ILE A 313 6.88 -15.18 22.05
N GLU A 314 8.03 -14.89 21.43
CA GLU A 314 8.98 -13.91 21.93
C GLU A 314 8.42 -12.50 21.67
N ASN A 315 8.11 -11.74 22.74
CA ASN A 315 7.56 -10.40 22.66
C ASN A 315 8.56 -9.33 23.07
N PHE A 316 8.90 -8.47 22.15
CA PHE A 316 9.72 -7.27 22.37
C PHE A 316 8.82 -6.07 22.63
N PHE A 317 9.17 -5.22 23.59
CA PHE A 317 8.36 -4.04 23.88
C PHE A 317 9.19 -2.81 24.18
N ILE A 318 8.61 -1.64 23.91
CA ILE A 318 9.11 -0.35 24.36
C ILE A 318 8.14 0.24 25.40
N LYS A 319 8.70 0.92 26.41
CA LYS A 319 7.90 1.68 27.39
C LYS A 319 7.74 3.11 26.91
N VAL A 320 6.50 3.58 26.87
CA VAL A 320 6.13 4.91 26.39
C VAL A 320 5.47 5.71 27.52
N ASN A 321 5.91 6.93 27.70
CA ASN A 321 5.33 7.91 28.60
C ASN A 321 4.91 9.17 27.85
N GLY A 322 4.22 10.10 28.51
CA GLY A 322 3.77 11.35 27.90
C GLY A 322 4.89 12.23 27.34
N HIS A 323 6.08 12.19 27.92
CA HIS A 323 7.24 12.95 27.44
C HIS A 323 7.73 12.41 26.07
N LEU A 324 7.89 11.09 25.94
CA LEU A 324 8.30 10.44 24.70
C LEU A 324 7.27 10.67 23.57
N ILE A 325 5.97 10.69 23.91
CA ILE A 325 4.91 11.02 22.96
C ILE A 325 5.08 12.46 22.47
N ALA A 326 5.28 13.41 23.38
CA ALA A 326 5.43 14.82 23.04
C ALA A 326 6.67 15.07 22.16
N GLU A 327 7.80 14.46 22.49
CA GLU A 327 9.05 14.56 21.68
C GLU A 327 8.88 14.01 20.26
N ASN A 328 8.07 12.98 20.06
CA ASN A 328 7.90 12.34 18.76
C ASN A 328 6.61 12.80 18.02
N PHE A 329 5.86 13.74 18.57
CA PHE A 329 4.57 14.15 18.03
C PHE A 329 4.67 14.71 16.61
N GLU A 330 5.56 15.68 16.37
CA GLU A 330 5.76 16.29 15.06
C GLU A 330 6.20 15.25 14.02
N ASN A 331 7.12 14.36 14.41
CA ASN A 331 7.58 13.27 13.54
C ASN A 331 6.44 12.31 13.19
N SER A 332 5.58 11.99 14.16
CA SER A 332 4.39 11.14 13.91
C SER A 332 3.43 11.80 12.91
N ILE A 333 3.17 13.11 13.04
CA ILE A 333 2.33 13.87 12.08
C ILE A 333 2.98 13.89 10.69
N TRP A 334 4.31 14.06 10.63
CA TRP A 334 5.06 14.00 9.37
C TRP A 334 4.88 12.66 8.63
N HIS A 335 4.82 11.54 9.37
CA HIS A 335 4.60 10.21 8.80
C HIS A 335 3.16 9.93 8.41
N ILE A 336 2.19 10.45 9.16
CA ILE A 336 0.75 10.27 8.90
C ILE A 336 0.30 11.06 7.66
N GLU A 337 0.89 12.24 7.43
CA GLU A 337 0.63 13.13 6.29
C GLU A 337 -0.82 13.62 6.19
N GLN A 338 -1.59 13.59 7.25
CA GLN A 338 -2.97 14.09 7.28
C GLN A 338 -3.36 14.52 8.69
N PRO A 339 -4.31 15.46 8.84
CA PRO A 339 -4.86 15.78 10.14
C PRO A 339 -5.53 14.55 10.76
N VAL A 340 -5.25 14.28 12.03
CA VAL A 340 -5.83 13.18 12.79
C VAL A 340 -6.33 13.68 14.14
N TYR A 341 -7.48 13.16 14.58
CA TYR A 341 -8.03 13.46 15.90
C TYR A 341 -7.49 12.55 17.00
N ARG A 342 -7.06 11.37 16.63
CA ARG A 342 -6.54 10.37 17.57
C ARG A 342 -5.32 9.69 16.97
N LEU A 343 -4.19 9.81 17.65
CA LEU A 343 -3.02 9.01 17.36
C LEU A 343 -3.26 7.62 17.92
N SER A 344 -3.26 6.61 17.07
CA SER A 344 -3.21 5.23 17.51
C SER A 344 -1.76 4.81 17.78
N LEU A 345 -1.57 3.71 18.49
CA LEU A 345 -0.25 3.12 18.79
C LEU A 345 0.60 2.87 17.53
N ILE A 346 -0.04 2.55 16.40
CA ILE A 346 0.61 2.31 15.11
C ILE A 346 1.31 3.58 14.59
N HIS A 347 0.81 4.75 14.94
CA HIS A 347 1.37 6.03 14.48
C HIS A 347 2.56 6.51 15.35
N ILE A 348 2.63 6.06 16.59
CA ILE A 348 3.69 6.40 17.53
C ILE A 348 4.86 5.43 17.41
#